data_7d59fbbf3378471077edc9c752d44d7e
#
_entry.id   7d59fbbf3378471077edc9c752d44d7e
#
_cell.length_a   1.000
_cell.length_b   1.000
_cell.length_c   1.000
_cell.angle_alpha   90.00
_cell.angle_beta   90.00
_cell.angle_gamma   90.00
#
_symmetry.space_group_name_H-M   'P 1'
#
loop_
_entity.id
_entity.type
_entity.pdbx_description
1 polymer ?
#
loop_
_entity_poly.entity_id
_entity_poly.type
_entity_poly.pdbx_seq_one_letter_code
_entity_poly.pdbx_strand_id
1 'polypeptide(L)'
;MQKSISLKVMSFNMKRNYFAFGDNRWAYRTQLIAAIIKNNKPDIIGTQELTADSLKDMLDLLPEYSYVGVGRNGEDKGEYTAVFYLKDKFKVEEEHTFWLSSTPEKPSRAWLAMFPRICTTCTLSLKNNEEQKINIFNTHLDHLSYLARINGLKLITDKMKEHYEKYEAPVLLMGDFNATPSSKTFKKWWQELKLQRELSLQNAYTEKYSCKEEKIGRSYHGFKGKTVGKPIDYIFTTHDIEIQDIEICRDKVNEKYPSDHYPVVAKLAWSYQ
;
A
#
# COMPACT_ATOMS: atom_id res chain seq x y z
N MET A 1 -12.46 19.85 -23.30
CA MET A 1 -12.55 19.97 -21.83
C MET A 1 -11.68 18.88 -21.25
N GLN A 2 -10.71 19.24 -20.44
CA GLN A 2 -9.88 18.27 -19.71
C GLN A 2 -10.79 17.47 -18.76
N LYS A 3 -10.80 16.15 -18.90
CA LYS A 3 -11.53 15.27 -18.00
C LYS A 3 -10.63 14.92 -16.81
N SER A 4 -11.18 14.76 -15.63
CA SER A 4 -10.44 14.40 -14.42
C SER A 4 -11.05 13.16 -13.78
N ILE A 5 -10.18 12.26 -13.33
CA ILE A 5 -10.53 11.06 -12.57
C ILE A 5 -10.20 11.35 -11.12
N SER A 6 -11.19 11.25 -10.24
CA SER A 6 -10.99 11.29 -8.79
C SER A 6 -10.89 9.87 -8.25
N LEU A 7 -9.86 9.61 -7.45
CA LEU A 7 -9.61 8.34 -6.77
C LEU A 7 -9.40 8.57 -5.28
N LYS A 8 -10.01 7.71 -4.47
CA LYS A 8 -9.67 7.60 -3.07
C LYS A 8 -8.90 6.27 -2.87
N VAL A 9 -7.69 6.37 -2.35
CA VAL A 9 -6.82 5.20 -2.14
C VAL A 9 -6.50 5.04 -0.66
N MET A 10 -6.34 3.81 -0.21
CA MET A 10 -6.04 3.48 1.18
C MET A 10 -4.88 2.50 1.24
N SER A 11 -3.89 2.77 2.10
CA SER A 11 -2.90 1.77 2.54
C SER A 11 -3.25 1.34 3.96
N PHE A 12 -3.40 0.04 4.20
CA PHE A 12 -3.84 -0.45 5.49
C PHE A 12 -3.20 -1.78 5.88
N ASN A 13 -2.24 -1.75 6.79
CA ASN A 13 -1.78 -2.96 7.46
C ASN A 13 -2.86 -3.42 8.45
N MET A 14 -3.51 -4.55 8.13
CA MET A 14 -4.68 -5.06 8.86
C MET A 14 -4.33 -5.94 10.04
N LYS A 15 -3.06 -6.13 10.31
CA LYS A 15 -2.51 -6.99 11.36
C LYS A 15 -2.97 -8.44 11.26
N ARG A 16 -2.02 -9.32 11.03
CA ARG A 16 -2.23 -10.77 10.99
C ARG A 16 -2.84 -11.33 12.28
N ASN A 17 -3.42 -12.51 12.16
CA ASN A 17 -4.09 -13.18 13.28
C ASN A 17 -3.15 -13.88 14.28
N TYR A 18 -1.86 -14.05 13.94
CA TYR A 18 -0.92 -14.76 14.81
C TYR A 18 -0.52 -13.94 16.04
N PHE A 19 -0.44 -14.58 17.20
CA PHE A 19 -0.05 -13.98 18.49
C PHE A 19 -0.92 -12.80 18.96
N ALA A 20 -2.17 -12.73 18.52
CA ALA A 20 -3.13 -11.77 19.02
C ALA A 20 -3.94 -12.36 20.17
N PHE A 21 -4.09 -11.63 21.27
CA PHE A 21 -4.82 -12.03 22.46
C PHE A 21 -6.00 -11.09 22.71
N GLY A 22 -7.04 -11.63 23.38
CA GLY A 22 -8.22 -10.85 23.75
C GLY A 22 -8.89 -10.21 22.53
N ASP A 23 -9.26 -8.95 22.65
CA ASP A 23 -9.96 -8.16 21.62
C ASP A 23 -9.13 -7.86 20.38
N ASN A 24 -7.81 -8.07 20.43
CA ASN A 24 -6.93 -7.89 19.28
C ASN A 24 -6.94 -9.08 18.32
N ARG A 25 -7.63 -10.18 18.65
CA ARG A 25 -7.79 -11.32 17.73
C ARG A 25 -8.55 -10.91 16.47
N TRP A 26 -8.21 -11.52 15.36
CA TRP A 26 -8.81 -11.25 14.04
C TRP A 26 -10.35 -11.30 14.08
N ALA A 27 -10.93 -12.32 14.67
CA ALA A 27 -12.38 -12.51 14.75
C ALA A 27 -13.15 -11.30 15.38
N TYR A 28 -12.51 -10.54 16.28
CA TYR A 28 -13.10 -9.33 16.85
C TYR A 28 -12.84 -8.06 16.04
N ARG A 29 -11.83 -8.08 15.18
CA ARG A 29 -11.41 -6.90 14.42
C ARG A 29 -11.98 -6.85 13.00
N THR A 30 -12.39 -8.00 12.46
CA THR A 30 -12.85 -8.13 11.07
C THR A 30 -13.95 -7.12 10.73
N GLN A 31 -15.01 -7.07 11.58
CA GLN A 31 -16.11 -6.12 11.39
C GLN A 31 -15.67 -4.65 11.57
N LEU A 32 -14.71 -4.38 12.47
CA LEU A 32 -14.19 -3.04 12.69
C LEU A 32 -13.40 -2.57 11.46
N ILE A 33 -12.58 -3.45 10.87
CA ILE A 33 -11.83 -3.20 9.64
C ILE A 33 -12.79 -2.88 8.48
N ALA A 34 -13.80 -3.75 8.29
CA ALA A 34 -14.82 -3.56 7.26
C ALA A 34 -15.59 -2.23 7.45
N ALA A 35 -15.93 -1.87 8.69
CA ALA A 35 -16.60 -0.60 8.98
C ALA A 35 -15.73 0.63 8.59
N ILE A 36 -14.43 0.61 8.92
CA ILE A 36 -13.50 1.67 8.52
C ILE A 36 -13.43 1.80 7.00
N ILE A 37 -13.35 0.67 6.28
CA ILE A 37 -13.29 0.68 4.81
C ILE A 37 -14.61 1.23 4.23
N LYS A 38 -15.76 0.76 4.72
CA LYS A 38 -17.09 1.24 4.28
C LYS A 38 -17.31 2.72 4.56
N ASN A 39 -16.82 3.23 5.69
CA ASN A 39 -16.92 4.65 6.03
C ASN A 39 -16.04 5.52 5.11
N ASN A 40 -14.84 5.05 4.79
CA ASN A 40 -13.89 5.78 3.94
C ASN A 40 -14.20 5.62 2.45
N LYS A 41 -14.80 4.52 2.01
CA LYS A 41 -15.13 4.19 0.61
C LYS A 41 -13.95 4.39 -0.34
N PRO A 42 -12.79 3.77 -0.11
CA PRO A 42 -11.68 3.86 -1.04
C PRO A 42 -11.98 3.11 -2.34
N ASP A 43 -11.49 3.61 -3.45
CA ASP A 43 -11.59 2.94 -4.75
C ASP A 43 -10.57 1.78 -4.86
N ILE A 44 -9.40 1.96 -4.22
CA ILE A 44 -8.27 1.01 -4.21
C ILE A 44 -7.70 0.92 -2.80
N ILE A 45 -7.39 -0.30 -2.34
CA ILE A 45 -6.80 -0.54 -1.02
C ILE A 45 -5.56 -1.42 -1.17
N GLY A 46 -4.40 -0.93 -0.77
CA GLY A 46 -3.22 -1.76 -0.54
C GLY A 46 -3.26 -2.34 0.88
N THR A 47 -3.39 -3.65 0.99
CA THR A 47 -3.49 -4.33 2.28
C THR A 47 -2.18 -5.03 2.64
N GLN A 48 -1.85 -5.13 3.92
CA GLN A 48 -0.71 -5.88 4.40
C GLN A 48 -1.13 -6.80 5.55
N GLU A 49 -0.37 -7.89 5.75
CA GLU A 49 -0.54 -8.91 6.78
C GLU A 49 -1.82 -9.76 6.69
N LEU A 50 -2.61 -9.70 5.63
CA LEU A 50 -3.70 -10.65 5.44
C LEU A 50 -3.15 -12.05 5.12
N THR A 51 -3.82 -13.08 5.61
CA THR A 51 -3.65 -14.48 5.21
C THR A 51 -4.83 -14.91 4.34
N ALA A 52 -4.78 -16.07 3.69
CA ALA A 52 -5.86 -16.55 2.84
C ALA A 52 -7.23 -16.53 3.55
N ASP A 53 -7.29 -17.01 4.80
CA ASP A 53 -8.54 -17.00 5.59
C ASP A 53 -9.04 -15.57 5.86
N SER A 54 -8.14 -14.68 6.30
CA SER A 54 -8.51 -13.29 6.60
C SER A 54 -8.88 -12.50 5.34
N LEU A 55 -8.28 -12.84 4.20
CA LEU A 55 -8.62 -12.27 2.92
C LEU A 55 -10.04 -12.68 2.48
N LYS A 56 -10.38 -13.97 2.66
CA LYS A 56 -11.75 -14.47 2.42
C LYS A 56 -12.76 -13.75 3.29
N ASP A 57 -12.51 -13.64 4.60
CA ASP A 57 -13.39 -12.90 5.51
C ASP A 57 -13.63 -11.45 5.06
N MET A 58 -12.59 -10.78 4.56
CA MET A 58 -12.72 -9.41 4.06
C MET A 58 -13.56 -9.35 2.77
N LEU A 59 -13.41 -10.28 1.84
CA LEU A 59 -14.22 -10.34 0.62
C LEU A 59 -15.69 -10.60 0.92
N ASP A 60 -15.99 -11.48 1.90
CA ASP A 60 -17.37 -11.74 2.34
C ASP A 60 -18.03 -10.48 2.93
N LEU A 61 -17.26 -9.63 3.60
CA LEU A 61 -17.74 -8.37 4.19
C LEU A 61 -17.75 -7.18 3.23
N LEU A 62 -16.97 -7.24 2.16
CA LEU A 62 -16.75 -6.19 1.18
C LEU A 62 -17.02 -6.72 -0.24
N PRO A 63 -18.25 -7.17 -0.54
CA PRO A 63 -18.56 -7.84 -1.80
C PRO A 63 -18.42 -6.95 -3.03
N GLU A 64 -18.34 -5.63 -2.87
CA GLU A 64 -18.08 -4.66 -3.92
C GLU A 64 -16.62 -4.65 -4.42
N TYR A 65 -15.70 -5.23 -3.63
CA TYR A 65 -14.29 -5.32 -4.01
C TYR A 65 -13.94 -6.68 -4.62
N SER A 66 -12.91 -6.67 -5.46
CA SER A 66 -12.11 -7.82 -5.84
C SER A 66 -10.66 -7.55 -5.44
N TYR A 67 -9.77 -8.51 -5.62
CA TYR A 67 -8.36 -8.34 -5.26
C TYR A 67 -7.43 -9.03 -6.25
N VAL A 68 -6.15 -8.63 -6.20
CA VAL A 68 -5.01 -9.29 -6.83
C VAL A 68 -3.91 -9.54 -5.81
N GLY A 69 -3.09 -10.55 -6.06
CA GLY A 69 -1.94 -10.90 -5.23
C GLY A 69 -1.96 -12.35 -4.75
N VAL A 70 -0.79 -12.82 -4.35
CA VAL A 70 -0.57 -14.17 -3.78
C VAL A 70 0.14 -14.07 -2.43
N GLY A 71 0.12 -15.16 -1.66
CA GLY A 71 0.81 -15.23 -0.38
C GLY A 71 2.34 -15.26 -0.54
N ARG A 72 3.05 -14.65 0.38
CA ARG A 72 4.52 -14.51 0.33
C ARG A 72 5.31 -15.83 0.31
N ASN A 73 4.67 -16.93 0.67
CA ASN A 73 5.26 -18.28 0.59
C ASN A 73 4.82 -19.05 -0.68
N GLY A 74 4.18 -18.35 -1.63
CA GLY A 74 3.63 -18.89 -2.87
C GLY A 74 2.15 -19.27 -2.73
N GLU A 75 1.41 -19.12 -3.82
CA GLU A 75 -0.02 -19.41 -3.89
C GLU A 75 -0.81 -18.72 -2.75
N ASP A 76 -1.55 -19.49 -1.96
CA ASP A 76 -2.35 -19.02 -0.82
C ASP A 76 -1.62 -19.07 0.53
N LYS A 77 -0.28 -19.25 0.55
CA LYS A 77 0.50 -19.48 1.77
C LYS A 77 1.18 -18.21 2.28
N GLY A 78 1.04 -17.96 3.57
CA GLY A 78 1.69 -16.83 4.24
C GLY A 78 0.87 -15.53 4.16
N GLU A 79 1.54 -14.42 4.40
CA GLU A 79 0.92 -13.10 4.37
C GLU A 79 0.89 -12.54 2.94
N TYR A 80 -0.18 -11.84 2.62
CA TYR A 80 -0.39 -11.13 1.37
C TYR A 80 -0.02 -9.66 1.51
N THR A 81 0.34 -9.07 0.37
CA THR A 81 0.28 -7.64 0.12
C THR A 81 -0.77 -7.40 -0.98
N ALA A 82 -2.01 -7.78 -0.70
CA ALA A 82 -3.06 -7.76 -1.71
C ALA A 82 -3.48 -6.34 -2.06
N VAL A 83 -3.86 -6.13 -3.32
CA VAL A 83 -4.50 -4.89 -3.79
C VAL A 83 -5.98 -5.18 -4.00
N PHE A 84 -6.84 -4.58 -3.17
CA PHE A 84 -8.28 -4.59 -3.37
C PHE A 84 -8.68 -3.41 -4.25
N TYR A 85 -9.66 -3.60 -5.11
CA TYR A 85 -10.20 -2.57 -5.99
C TYR A 85 -11.70 -2.74 -6.19
N LEU A 86 -12.41 -1.64 -6.40
CA LEU A 86 -13.85 -1.67 -6.73
C LEU A 86 -14.04 -2.36 -8.08
N LYS A 87 -14.64 -3.58 -8.05
CA LYS A 87 -14.79 -4.43 -9.22
C LYS A 87 -15.69 -3.83 -10.31
N ASP A 88 -16.61 -2.92 -9.94
CA ASP A 88 -17.48 -2.26 -10.90
C ASP A 88 -16.82 -1.03 -11.56
N LYS A 89 -15.76 -0.49 -10.94
CA LYS A 89 -15.02 0.67 -11.46
C LYS A 89 -13.82 0.26 -12.33
N PHE A 90 -13.14 -0.84 -11.96
CA PHE A 90 -11.88 -1.23 -12.57
C PHE A 90 -11.93 -2.61 -13.22
N LYS A 91 -11.08 -2.77 -14.23
CA LYS A 91 -10.70 -4.03 -14.85
C LYS A 91 -9.19 -4.22 -14.66
N VAL A 92 -8.76 -5.43 -14.35
CA VAL A 92 -7.36 -5.80 -14.27
C VAL A 92 -6.84 -6.11 -15.67
N GLU A 93 -5.82 -5.38 -16.11
CA GLU A 93 -5.14 -5.61 -17.38
C GLU A 93 -3.94 -6.54 -17.21
N GLU A 94 -3.21 -6.37 -16.12
CA GLU A 94 -2.07 -7.21 -15.75
C GLU A 94 -1.96 -7.26 -14.23
N GLU A 95 -1.54 -8.41 -13.70
CA GLU A 95 -1.23 -8.57 -12.28
C GLU A 95 0.02 -9.43 -12.12
N HIS A 96 0.82 -9.11 -11.14
CA HIS A 96 2.00 -9.88 -10.77
C HIS A 96 2.34 -9.69 -9.30
N THR A 97 2.87 -10.73 -8.67
CA THR A 97 3.49 -10.64 -7.34
C THR A 97 4.92 -11.11 -7.44
N PHE A 98 5.87 -10.28 -7.05
CA PHE A 98 7.28 -10.60 -7.08
C PHE A 98 7.91 -10.53 -5.69
N TRP A 99 8.91 -11.37 -5.48
CA TRP A 99 9.63 -11.46 -4.21
C TRP A 99 10.76 -10.44 -4.16
N LEU A 100 10.87 -9.75 -3.02
CA LEU A 100 11.93 -8.77 -2.77
C LEU A 100 13.23 -9.51 -2.43
N SER A 101 13.82 -10.10 -3.45
CA SER A 101 15.01 -10.94 -3.35
C SER A 101 15.80 -10.91 -4.67
N SER A 102 16.93 -11.62 -4.71
CA SER A 102 17.71 -11.83 -5.93
C SER A 102 17.06 -12.80 -6.93
N THR A 103 15.95 -13.46 -6.54
CA THR A 103 15.16 -14.35 -7.39
C THR A 103 13.69 -13.97 -7.29
N PRO A 104 13.28 -12.83 -7.92
CA PRO A 104 11.98 -12.23 -7.70
C PRO A 104 10.79 -13.06 -8.23
N GLU A 105 11.03 -13.99 -9.13
CA GLU A 105 9.98 -14.78 -9.81
C GLU A 105 9.52 -16.01 -9.01
N LYS A 106 10.05 -16.24 -7.81
CA LYS A 106 9.68 -17.38 -6.98
C LYS A 106 9.79 -17.08 -5.48
N PRO A 107 9.04 -17.80 -4.63
CA PRO A 107 9.12 -17.65 -3.18
C PRO A 107 10.56 -17.74 -2.68
N SER A 108 11.06 -16.61 -2.18
CA SER A 108 12.46 -16.48 -1.76
C SER A 108 12.65 -15.32 -0.79
N ARG A 109 13.80 -15.32 -0.11
CA ARG A 109 14.24 -14.22 0.74
C ARG A 109 15.73 -13.93 0.49
N ALA A 110 16.10 -12.68 0.63
CA ALA A 110 17.49 -12.25 0.47
C ALA A 110 17.84 -11.13 1.46
N TRP A 111 19.11 -10.71 1.45
CA TRP A 111 19.59 -9.51 2.13
C TRP A 111 19.30 -9.51 3.65
N LEU A 112 19.41 -10.68 4.28
CA LEU A 112 19.14 -10.88 5.70
C LEU A 112 17.67 -10.64 6.12
N ALA A 113 16.73 -10.75 5.19
CA ALA A 113 15.31 -10.69 5.52
C ALA A 113 14.92 -11.86 6.42
N MET A 114 14.13 -11.59 7.47
CA MET A 114 13.62 -12.65 8.36
C MET A 114 12.59 -13.54 7.65
N PHE A 115 11.74 -12.94 6.85
CA PHE A 115 10.69 -13.61 6.07
C PHE A 115 10.78 -13.22 4.59
N PRO A 116 10.25 -14.04 3.67
CA PRO A 116 10.00 -13.57 2.32
C PRO A 116 9.17 -12.29 2.35
N ARG A 117 9.59 -11.30 1.57
CA ARG A 117 8.84 -10.05 1.38
C ARG A 117 8.47 -9.94 -0.08
N ILE A 118 7.30 -9.41 -0.34
CA ILE A 118 6.72 -9.34 -1.69
C ILE A 118 6.24 -7.92 -1.99
N CYS A 119 6.14 -7.64 -3.27
CA CYS A 119 5.36 -6.53 -3.80
C CYS A 119 4.34 -7.10 -4.78
N THR A 120 3.08 -6.77 -4.57
CA THR A 120 2.02 -7.04 -5.54
C THR A 120 1.84 -5.83 -6.43
N THR A 121 1.86 -6.04 -7.73
CA THR A 121 1.58 -5.01 -8.74
C THR A 121 0.41 -5.41 -9.61
N CYS A 122 -0.35 -4.43 -10.05
CA CYS A 122 -1.35 -4.58 -11.09
C CYS A 122 -1.50 -3.30 -11.89
N THR A 123 -1.88 -3.45 -13.15
CA THR A 123 -2.35 -2.36 -13.99
C THR A 123 -3.87 -2.44 -14.04
N LEU A 124 -4.53 -1.39 -13.58
CA LEU A 124 -5.98 -1.26 -13.59
C LEU A 124 -6.40 -0.27 -14.67
N SER A 125 -7.40 -0.62 -15.48
CA SER A 125 -8.09 0.30 -16.38
C SER A 125 -9.47 0.66 -15.85
N LEU A 126 -9.98 1.83 -16.20
CA LEU A 126 -11.37 2.21 -15.89
C LEU A 126 -12.32 1.48 -16.83
N LYS A 127 -13.34 0.80 -16.31
CA LYS A 127 -14.35 0.10 -17.13
C LYS A 127 -15.15 1.02 -18.08
N ASN A 128 -15.29 2.30 -17.73
CA ASN A 128 -15.96 3.29 -18.55
C ASN A 128 -15.03 4.01 -19.54
N ASN A 129 -13.72 3.79 -19.43
CA ASN A 129 -12.69 4.30 -20.33
C ASN A 129 -11.39 3.49 -20.18
N GLU A 130 -11.28 2.36 -20.90
CA GLU A 130 -10.17 1.40 -20.76
C GLU A 130 -8.80 1.97 -21.20
N GLU A 131 -8.77 3.10 -21.89
CA GLU A 131 -7.51 3.80 -22.21
C GLU A 131 -6.88 4.42 -20.95
N GLN A 132 -7.70 4.72 -19.94
CA GLN A 132 -7.24 5.31 -18.69
C GLN A 132 -6.79 4.21 -17.73
N LYS A 133 -5.47 4.09 -17.57
CA LYS A 133 -4.81 3.06 -16.78
C LYS A 133 -4.02 3.67 -15.63
N ILE A 134 -3.86 2.91 -14.57
CA ILE A 134 -3.01 3.22 -13.43
C ILE A 134 -2.25 1.97 -12.98
N ASN A 135 -0.95 2.11 -12.73
CA ASN A 135 -0.09 1.06 -12.23
C ASN A 135 -0.03 1.12 -10.70
N ILE A 136 -0.44 0.05 -10.05
CA ILE A 136 -0.48 -0.05 -8.58
C ILE A 136 0.63 -0.96 -8.10
N PHE A 137 1.34 -0.52 -7.05
CA PHE A 137 2.34 -1.29 -6.34
C PHE A 137 2.03 -1.26 -4.85
N ASN A 138 1.88 -2.42 -4.22
CA ASN A 138 1.65 -2.55 -2.79
C ASN A 138 2.68 -3.47 -2.16
N THR A 139 3.33 -3.01 -1.09
CA THR A 139 4.41 -3.76 -0.46
C THR A 139 4.34 -3.72 1.07
N HIS A 140 5.01 -4.71 1.70
CA HIS A 140 5.31 -4.71 3.12
C HIS A 140 6.79 -5.07 3.29
N LEU A 141 7.62 -4.07 3.56
CA LEU A 141 9.06 -4.23 3.66
C LEU A 141 9.48 -4.95 4.94
N ASP A 142 10.73 -5.43 4.96
CA ASP A 142 11.26 -6.14 6.13
C ASP A 142 11.42 -5.22 7.35
N HIS A 143 10.98 -5.69 8.52
CA HIS A 143 10.98 -4.90 9.74
C HIS A 143 12.34 -4.85 10.46
N LEU A 144 13.28 -5.78 10.16
CA LEU A 144 14.58 -5.86 10.79
C LEU A 144 15.72 -5.39 9.87
N SER A 145 15.82 -6.00 8.68
CA SER A 145 16.97 -5.82 7.82
C SER A 145 16.91 -4.52 7.01
N TYR A 146 17.87 -3.63 7.28
CA TYR A 146 18.11 -2.45 6.44
C TYR A 146 18.44 -2.84 4.99
N LEU A 147 19.27 -3.89 4.79
CA LEU A 147 19.67 -4.34 3.45
C LEU A 147 18.49 -4.89 2.68
N ALA A 148 17.58 -5.62 3.32
CA ALA A 148 16.38 -6.12 2.68
C ALA A 148 15.47 -4.96 2.26
N ARG A 149 15.29 -3.93 3.10
CA ARG A 149 14.49 -2.75 2.76
C ARG A 149 15.05 -1.97 1.58
N ILE A 150 16.34 -1.65 1.60
CA ILE A 150 16.94 -0.80 0.55
C ILE A 150 16.99 -1.52 -0.80
N ASN A 151 17.38 -2.80 -0.84
CA ASN A 151 17.42 -3.57 -2.08
C ASN A 151 16.00 -3.92 -2.58
N GLY A 152 15.05 -4.18 -1.66
CA GLY A 152 13.65 -4.36 -2.01
C GLY A 152 13.06 -3.11 -2.67
N LEU A 153 13.33 -1.92 -2.11
CA LEU A 153 12.90 -0.65 -2.71
C LEU A 153 13.54 -0.38 -4.07
N LYS A 154 14.82 -0.75 -4.27
CA LYS A 154 15.47 -0.66 -5.60
C LYS A 154 14.74 -1.53 -6.62
N LEU A 155 14.49 -2.80 -6.29
CA LEU A 155 13.77 -3.71 -7.17
C LEU A 155 12.35 -3.21 -7.50
N ILE A 156 11.62 -2.68 -6.49
CA ILE A 156 10.31 -2.07 -6.71
C ILE A 156 10.43 -0.87 -7.67
N THR A 157 11.43 -0.02 -7.48
CA THR A 157 11.66 1.15 -8.35
C THR A 157 11.93 0.74 -9.79
N ASP A 158 12.75 -0.29 -10.01
CA ASP A 158 13.04 -0.79 -11.34
C ASP A 158 11.78 -1.36 -12.03
N LYS A 159 10.96 -2.12 -11.29
CA LYS A 159 9.67 -2.62 -11.78
C LYS A 159 8.64 -1.49 -12.03
N MET A 160 8.62 -0.45 -11.21
CA MET A 160 7.76 0.72 -11.47
C MET A 160 8.13 1.42 -12.78
N LYS A 161 9.42 1.55 -13.10
CA LYS A 161 9.88 2.12 -14.37
C LYS A 161 9.41 1.27 -15.56
N GLU A 162 9.62 -0.05 -15.49
CA GLU A 162 9.17 -0.99 -16.54
C GLU A 162 7.66 -0.82 -16.81
N HIS A 163 6.84 -0.71 -15.76
CA HIS A 163 5.39 -0.52 -15.91
C HIS A 163 5.04 0.88 -16.43
N TYR A 164 5.71 1.92 -15.94
CA TYR A 164 5.48 3.30 -16.37
C TYR A 164 5.75 3.46 -17.87
N GLU A 165 6.86 2.91 -18.37
CA GLU A 165 7.23 2.90 -19.77
C GLU A 165 6.28 2.03 -20.63
N LYS A 166 5.94 0.83 -20.13
CA LYS A 166 5.09 -0.12 -20.87
C LYS A 166 3.68 0.38 -21.10
N TYR A 167 3.09 1.03 -20.09
CA TYR A 167 1.67 1.43 -20.12
C TYR A 167 1.46 2.93 -20.33
N GLU A 168 2.53 3.73 -20.31
CA GLU A 168 2.45 5.20 -20.34
C GLU A 168 1.40 5.75 -19.37
N ALA A 169 1.32 5.14 -18.17
CA ALA A 169 0.28 5.35 -17.19
C ALA A 169 0.88 5.67 -15.82
N PRO A 170 0.23 6.53 -15.01
CA PRO A 170 0.73 6.90 -13.70
C PRO A 170 0.95 5.71 -12.78
N VAL A 171 1.88 5.88 -11.84
CA VAL A 171 2.23 4.86 -10.83
C VAL A 171 1.78 5.32 -9.46
N LEU A 172 1.18 4.40 -8.72
CA LEU A 172 0.83 4.51 -7.31
C LEU A 172 1.58 3.42 -6.53
N LEU A 173 2.49 3.83 -5.65
CA LEU A 173 3.18 2.94 -4.71
C LEU A 173 2.63 3.17 -3.30
N MET A 174 2.19 2.11 -2.63
CA MET A 174 1.73 2.19 -1.25
C MET A 174 2.22 1.02 -0.42
N GLY A 175 2.13 1.13 0.90
CA GLY A 175 2.41 0.01 1.81
C GLY A 175 3.04 0.41 3.13
N ASP A 176 3.34 -0.64 3.92
CA ASP A 176 4.13 -0.55 5.14
C ASP A 176 5.62 -0.70 4.81
N PHE A 177 6.34 0.40 4.91
CA PHE A 177 7.77 0.45 4.61
C PHE A 177 8.65 0.04 5.79
N ASN A 178 8.08 -0.14 6.99
CA ASN A 178 8.84 -0.41 8.22
C ASN A 178 10.03 0.56 8.39
N ALA A 179 9.89 1.77 7.90
CA ALA A 179 10.93 2.80 7.87
C ALA A 179 10.31 4.19 8.02
N THR A 180 10.77 4.97 8.97
CA THR A 180 10.35 6.37 9.12
C THR A 180 11.04 7.27 8.09
N PRO A 181 10.52 8.49 7.81
CA PRO A 181 11.14 9.44 6.87
C PRO A 181 12.60 9.79 7.23
N SER A 182 12.92 9.80 8.53
CA SER A 182 14.29 10.06 9.02
C SER A 182 15.21 8.85 9.01
N SER A 183 14.69 7.65 8.71
CA SER A 183 15.50 6.42 8.67
C SER A 183 16.54 6.45 7.54
N LYS A 184 17.65 5.74 7.76
CA LYS A 184 18.70 5.58 6.73
C LYS A 184 18.15 4.95 5.44
N THR A 185 17.24 3.97 5.56
CA THR A 185 16.58 3.34 4.39
C THR A 185 15.85 4.36 3.54
N PHE A 186 14.93 5.11 4.16
CA PHE A 186 14.09 6.06 3.46
C PHE A 186 14.91 7.17 2.81
N LYS A 187 15.83 7.78 3.58
CA LYS A 187 16.69 8.87 3.06
C LYS A 187 17.51 8.44 1.86
N LYS A 188 18.15 7.25 1.93
CA LYS A 188 18.98 6.74 0.83
C LYS A 188 18.15 6.44 -0.40
N TRP A 189 17.05 5.69 -0.27
CA TRP A 189 16.17 5.37 -1.39
C TRP A 189 15.59 6.63 -2.04
N TRP A 190 15.06 7.56 -1.21
CA TRP A 190 14.46 8.79 -1.70
C TRP A 190 15.46 9.69 -2.41
N GLN A 191 16.71 9.71 -1.94
CA GLN A 191 17.79 10.45 -2.56
C GLN A 191 18.19 9.84 -3.91
N GLU A 192 18.33 8.51 -3.99
CA GLU A 192 18.63 7.78 -5.23
C GLU A 192 17.50 7.97 -6.25
N LEU A 193 16.23 7.89 -5.82
CA LEU A 193 15.08 8.10 -6.70
C LEU A 193 15.04 9.50 -7.31
N LYS A 194 15.36 10.55 -6.54
CA LYS A 194 15.42 11.93 -7.04
C LYS A 194 16.52 12.18 -8.08
N LEU A 195 17.53 11.35 -8.13
CA LEU A 195 18.60 11.44 -9.14
C LEU A 195 18.22 10.77 -10.46
N GLN A 196 17.16 9.99 -10.46
CA GLN A 196 16.65 9.32 -11.66
C GLN A 196 15.71 10.27 -12.41
N ARG A 197 15.83 10.31 -13.74
CA ARG A 197 15.00 11.17 -14.59
C ARG A 197 13.78 10.46 -15.17
N GLU A 198 13.83 9.12 -15.23
CA GLU A 198 12.84 8.28 -15.91
C GLU A 198 11.56 8.08 -15.10
N LEU A 199 11.67 8.10 -13.77
CA LEU A 199 10.52 7.97 -12.88
C LEU A 199 10.64 8.97 -11.73
N SER A 200 9.78 9.96 -11.72
CA SER A 200 9.73 10.96 -10.66
C SER A 200 8.48 10.71 -9.78
N LEU A 201 8.72 10.46 -8.49
CA LEU A 201 7.67 10.26 -7.51
C LEU A 201 7.53 11.45 -6.56
N GLN A 202 6.31 11.69 -6.13
CA GLN A 202 5.95 12.58 -5.04
C GLN A 202 5.44 11.77 -3.85
N ASN A 203 5.74 12.24 -2.64
CA ASN A 203 5.25 11.64 -1.41
C ASN A 203 4.00 12.40 -0.96
N ALA A 204 2.87 11.71 -0.84
CA ALA A 204 1.61 12.35 -0.52
C ALA A 204 1.65 13.17 0.79
N TYR A 205 2.43 12.74 1.77
CA TYR A 205 2.59 13.53 3.00
C TYR A 205 3.30 14.87 2.78
N THR A 206 4.34 14.90 1.91
CA THR A 206 5.11 16.14 1.70
C THR A 206 4.29 17.19 0.97
N GLU A 207 3.40 16.79 0.09
CA GLU A 207 2.49 17.68 -0.61
C GLU A 207 1.52 18.39 0.35
N LYS A 208 0.93 17.64 1.28
CA LYS A 208 0.01 18.22 2.28
C LYS A 208 0.70 19.00 3.40
N TYR A 209 1.78 18.45 3.95
CA TYR A 209 2.38 18.98 5.18
C TYR A 209 3.62 19.86 4.93
N SER A 210 3.96 20.13 3.67
CA SER A 210 5.12 20.97 3.29
C SER A 210 6.41 20.54 3.97
N CYS A 211 6.68 19.22 3.96
CA CYS A 211 7.85 18.57 4.58
C CYS A 211 7.98 18.73 6.11
N LYS A 212 6.94 19.16 6.82
CA LYS A 212 6.92 19.20 8.28
C LYS A 212 6.55 17.83 8.85
N GLU A 213 7.54 16.93 8.91
CA GLU A 213 7.36 15.53 9.34
C GLU A 213 6.66 15.39 10.72
N GLU A 214 6.89 16.33 11.64
CA GLU A 214 6.27 16.37 12.96
C GLU A 214 4.75 16.54 12.93
N LYS A 215 4.20 17.08 11.85
CA LYS A 215 2.75 17.26 11.66
C LYS A 215 2.04 16.01 11.13
N ILE A 216 2.77 15.10 10.52
CA ILE A 216 2.19 13.88 9.93
C ILE A 216 1.66 12.99 11.05
N GLY A 217 2.48 12.73 12.04
CA GLY A 217 2.17 11.82 13.14
C GLY A 217 2.47 10.35 12.81
N ARG A 218 2.09 9.48 13.71
CA ARG A 218 2.39 8.05 13.68
C ARG A 218 1.30 7.28 12.96
N SER A 219 1.69 6.36 12.07
CA SER A 219 0.77 5.38 11.47
C SER A 219 0.72 4.06 12.25
N TYR A 220 1.82 3.59 12.83
CA TYR A 220 1.84 2.42 13.73
C TYR A 220 1.68 2.82 15.19
N HIS A 221 0.71 2.26 15.90
CA HIS A 221 0.41 2.60 17.31
C HIS A 221 0.32 1.40 18.25
N GLY A 222 0.41 0.15 17.76
CA GLY A 222 0.45 -1.06 18.58
C GLY A 222 -0.80 -1.23 19.46
N PHE A 223 -2.00 -0.93 18.95
CA PHE A 223 -3.29 -0.88 19.67
C PHE A 223 -3.34 0.11 20.84
N LYS A 224 -2.36 1.01 20.99
CA LYS A 224 -2.26 1.96 22.13
C LYS A 224 -2.79 3.35 21.81
N GLY A 225 -3.23 3.60 20.58
CA GLY A 225 -3.78 4.88 20.15
C GLY A 225 -2.79 6.05 20.17
N LYS A 226 -1.49 5.76 20.13
CA LYS A 226 -0.44 6.79 20.09
C LYS A 226 -0.47 7.51 18.74
N THR A 227 -0.51 8.83 18.74
CA THR A 227 -0.56 9.67 17.54
C THR A 227 0.74 10.42 17.27
N VAL A 228 1.52 10.71 18.31
CA VAL A 228 2.78 11.44 18.21
C VAL A 228 3.89 10.51 17.72
N GLY A 229 4.62 10.94 16.68
CA GLY A 229 5.73 10.19 16.09
C GLY A 229 5.78 10.37 14.58
N LYS A 230 6.37 9.40 13.88
CA LYS A 230 6.54 9.42 12.43
C LYS A 230 5.83 8.25 11.79
N PRO A 231 5.33 8.40 10.54
CA PRO A 231 4.70 7.30 9.82
C PRO A 231 5.73 6.26 9.37
N ILE A 232 5.24 5.05 9.11
CA ILE A 232 5.95 3.97 8.43
C ILE A 232 5.13 3.40 7.26
N ASP A 233 3.88 3.83 7.14
CA ASP A 233 2.98 3.53 6.02
C ASP A 233 2.89 4.75 5.11
N TYR A 234 2.95 4.55 3.79
CA TYR A 234 3.08 5.62 2.81
C TYR A 234 2.22 5.40 1.58
N ILE A 235 1.96 6.52 0.87
CA ILE A 235 1.42 6.58 -0.47
C ILE A 235 2.31 7.52 -1.28
N PHE A 236 2.83 7.03 -2.40
CA PHE A 236 3.61 7.78 -3.39
C PHE A 236 2.92 7.69 -4.74
N THR A 237 3.03 8.74 -5.54
CA THR A 237 2.50 8.77 -6.92
C THR A 237 3.51 9.40 -7.86
N THR A 238 3.42 9.11 -9.15
CA THR A 238 4.05 9.94 -10.17
C THR A 238 3.40 11.32 -10.22
N HIS A 239 4.08 12.31 -10.79
CA HIS A 239 3.61 13.70 -10.86
C HIS A 239 2.41 13.90 -11.82
N ASP A 240 2.03 12.89 -12.60
CA ASP A 240 0.80 12.88 -13.41
C ASP A 240 -0.48 12.84 -12.57
N ILE A 241 -0.35 12.53 -11.28
CA ILE A 241 -1.43 12.50 -10.30
C ILE A 241 -1.31 13.69 -9.37
N GLU A 242 -2.36 14.48 -9.27
CA GLU A 242 -2.52 15.52 -8.24
C GLU A 242 -2.90 14.87 -6.91
N ILE A 243 -2.15 15.16 -5.86
CA ILE A 243 -2.49 14.77 -4.49
C ILE A 243 -3.34 15.87 -3.87
N GLN A 244 -4.65 15.64 -3.79
CA GLN A 244 -5.61 16.59 -3.25
C GLN A 244 -5.63 16.58 -1.72
N ASP A 245 -5.52 15.40 -1.13
CA ASP A 245 -5.50 15.24 0.32
C ASP A 245 -4.82 13.92 0.73
N ILE A 246 -4.29 13.88 1.96
CA ILE A 246 -3.84 12.67 2.64
C ILE A 246 -4.08 12.79 4.13
N GLU A 247 -4.52 11.71 4.75
CA GLU A 247 -4.72 11.63 6.19
C GLU A 247 -4.34 10.26 6.75
N ILE A 248 -3.95 10.24 8.03
CA ILE A 248 -3.88 9.04 8.83
C ILE A 248 -5.22 8.93 9.56
N CYS A 249 -6.06 7.99 9.14
CA CYS A 249 -7.40 7.76 9.69
C CYS A 249 -7.28 7.17 11.10
N ARG A 250 -7.59 7.96 12.12
CA ARG A 250 -7.46 7.59 13.54
C ARG A 250 -8.75 7.12 14.16
N ASP A 251 -9.73 6.81 13.33
CA ASP A 251 -11.05 6.42 13.76
C ASP A 251 -11.03 5.11 14.55
N LYS A 252 -11.88 5.06 15.54
CA LYS A 252 -12.24 3.87 16.28
C LYS A 252 -13.64 3.43 15.90
N VAL A 253 -13.89 2.16 16.03
CA VAL A 253 -15.25 1.60 15.95
C VAL A 253 -15.57 0.99 17.31
N ASN A 254 -16.63 1.48 17.97
CA ASN A 254 -17.01 1.07 19.33
C ASN A 254 -15.83 1.16 20.33
N GLU A 255 -15.13 2.31 20.32
CA GLU A 255 -13.95 2.60 21.14
C GLU A 255 -12.76 1.63 20.95
N LYS A 256 -12.77 0.78 19.92
CA LYS A 256 -11.69 -0.17 19.59
C LYS A 256 -10.97 0.20 18.31
N TYR A 257 -9.68 -0.09 18.27
CA TYR A 257 -8.88 0.06 17.07
C TYR A 257 -8.98 -1.20 16.20
N PRO A 258 -9.22 -1.05 14.88
CA PRO A 258 -9.35 -2.20 13.97
C PRO A 258 -8.02 -2.90 13.70
N SER A 259 -6.90 -2.20 13.83
CA SER A 259 -5.53 -2.72 13.66
C SER A 259 -4.57 -2.03 14.62
N ASP A 260 -3.32 -2.50 14.69
CA ASP A 260 -2.21 -1.81 15.35
C ASP A 260 -1.56 -0.72 14.47
N HIS A 261 -2.02 -0.62 13.21
CA HIS A 261 -1.77 0.50 12.30
C HIS A 261 -3.04 1.30 12.07
N TYR A 262 -2.88 2.60 11.87
CA TYR A 262 -3.92 3.46 11.31
C TYR A 262 -3.89 3.37 9.79
N PRO A 263 -5.05 3.27 9.11
CA PRO A 263 -5.10 3.41 7.66
C PRO A 263 -4.57 4.77 7.21
N VAL A 264 -3.85 4.78 6.11
CA VAL A 264 -3.46 5.99 5.40
C VAL A 264 -4.37 6.15 4.20
N VAL A 265 -5.07 7.27 4.10
CA VAL A 265 -6.06 7.53 3.05
C VAL A 265 -5.64 8.75 2.26
N ALA A 266 -5.59 8.65 0.93
CA ALA A 266 -5.32 9.78 0.05
C ALA A 266 -6.46 9.99 -0.94
N LYS A 267 -6.76 11.28 -1.24
CA LYS A 267 -7.61 11.70 -2.34
C LYS A 267 -6.71 12.16 -3.47
N LEU A 268 -6.86 11.55 -4.60
CA LEU A 268 -6.03 11.73 -5.77
C LEU A 268 -6.91 12.15 -6.96
N ALA A 269 -6.35 12.94 -7.86
CA ALA A 269 -6.96 13.22 -9.14
C ALA A 269 -5.90 13.21 -10.24
N TRP A 270 -6.24 12.68 -11.40
CA TRP A 270 -5.41 12.87 -12.57
C TRP A 270 -6.27 13.31 -13.75
N SER A 271 -5.70 14.20 -14.55
CA SER A 271 -6.34 14.76 -15.70
C SER A 271 -5.82 14.11 -16.98
N TYR A 272 -6.70 13.87 -17.93
CA TYR A 272 -6.38 13.33 -19.24
C TYR A 272 -7.06 14.12 -20.35
N GLN A 273 -6.47 14.11 -21.53
CA GLN A 273 -6.98 14.82 -22.69
C GLN A 273 -8.08 14.06 -23.42
#